data_863f7917831f541ace1718a279bdbe81
#
_entry.id   863f7917831f541ace1718a279bdbe81
#
_cell.length_a   1.000
_cell.length_b   1.000
_cell.length_c   1.000
_cell.angle_alpha   90.00
_cell.angle_beta   90.00
_cell.angle_gamma   90.00
#
_symmetry.space_group_name_H-M   'P 1'
#
loop_
_entity.id
_entity.type
_entity.pdbx_description
1 polymer ?
#
loop_
_entity_poly.entity_id
_entity_poly.type
_entity_poly.pdbx_seq_one_letter_code
_entity_poly.pdbx_strand_id
1 'polypeptide(L)'
;MGKIKKALITGITGQDGSYLAEFLLKKKYQVYGFVRRVALEDEAHRLWRIKHIKKKIKLSSASLESYASIAKIIQKVKPDEIYHLAAQSYVSYSFEDEFSTLNTNINGTHYILSAIKEFSPKTKFYFAASSEMFGKV
;
A
#
# COMPACT_ATOMS: atom_id res chain seq x y z
N MET A 1 -11.57 13.99 23.36
CA MET A 1 -11.54 12.88 22.36
C MET A 1 -10.17 12.86 21.70
N GLY A 2 -9.50 11.72 21.70
CA GLY A 2 -8.24 11.58 21.00
C GLY A 2 -8.43 11.70 19.48
N LYS A 3 -7.45 12.27 18.77
CA LYS A 3 -7.43 12.35 17.31
C LYS A 3 -7.52 10.93 16.71
N ILE A 4 -8.47 10.70 15.81
CA ILE A 4 -8.57 9.44 15.07
C ILE A 4 -7.34 9.30 14.17
N LYS A 5 -6.55 8.25 14.36
CA LYS A 5 -5.38 7.97 13.55
C LYS A 5 -5.77 7.51 12.15
N LYS A 6 -4.97 7.91 11.17
CA LYS A 6 -5.10 7.53 9.77
C LYS A 6 -3.99 6.57 9.39
N ALA A 7 -4.34 5.42 8.83
CA ALA A 7 -3.41 4.47 8.26
C ALA A 7 -3.60 4.35 6.76
N LEU A 8 -2.50 4.39 6.00
CA LEU A 8 -2.48 4.11 4.57
C LEU A 8 -1.79 2.77 4.32
N ILE A 9 -2.47 1.85 3.64
CA ILE A 9 -1.95 0.52 3.34
C ILE A 9 -1.76 0.40 1.83
N THR A 10 -0.53 0.13 1.40
CA THR A 10 -0.27 -0.35 0.04
C THR A 10 -0.37 -1.86 0.02
N GLY A 11 -0.92 -2.45 -1.04
CA GLY A 11 -1.17 -3.89 -1.07
C GLY A 11 -2.35 -4.34 -0.20
N ILE A 12 -3.31 -3.44 0.06
CA ILE A 12 -4.49 -3.70 0.90
C ILE A 12 -5.37 -4.86 0.40
N THR A 13 -5.28 -5.21 -0.89
CA THR A 13 -6.01 -6.33 -1.50
C THR A 13 -5.30 -7.67 -1.36
N GLY A 14 -4.07 -7.68 -0.88
CA GLY A 14 -3.33 -8.89 -0.57
C GLY A 14 -3.80 -9.55 0.72
N GLN A 15 -3.24 -10.71 1.05
CA GLN A 15 -3.57 -11.44 2.27
C GLN A 15 -3.28 -10.59 3.50
N ASP A 16 -2.04 -10.22 3.72
CA ASP A 16 -1.62 -9.46 4.91
C ASP A 16 -2.26 -8.08 4.96
N GLY A 17 -2.37 -7.40 3.81
CA GLY A 17 -3.01 -6.08 3.71
C GLY A 17 -4.48 -6.10 4.11
N SER A 18 -5.22 -7.15 3.73
CA SER A 18 -6.63 -7.29 4.10
C SER A 18 -6.82 -7.55 5.58
N TYR A 19 -6.04 -8.45 6.19
CA TYR A 19 -6.07 -8.70 7.63
C TYR A 19 -5.65 -7.47 8.44
N LEU A 20 -4.61 -6.76 7.99
CA LEU A 20 -4.17 -5.52 8.62
C LEU A 20 -5.27 -4.45 8.59
N ALA A 21 -5.96 -4.32 7.46
CA ALA A 21 -7.07 -3.37 7.33
C ALA A 21 -8.20 -3.67 8.34
N GLU A 22 -8.58 -4.94 8.49
CA GLU A 22 -9.56 -5.37 9.50
C GLU A 22 -9.10 -5.07 10.93
N PHE A 23 -7.84 -5.38 11.23
CA PHE A 23 -7.26 -5.12 12.54
C PHE A 23 -7.26 -3.63 12.88
N LEU A 24 -6.84 -2.77 11.94
CA LEU A 24 -6.80 -1.32 12.15
C LEU A 24 -8.21 -0.72 12.29
N LEU A 25 -9.20 -1.24 11.55
CA LEU A 25 -10.60 -0.85 11.74
C LEU A 25 -11.11 -1.20 13.14
N LYS A 26 -10.77 -2.39 13.67
CA LYS A 26 -11.08 -2.77 15.07
C LYS A 26 -10.43 -1.83 16.09
N LYS A 27 -9.23 -1.31 15.76
CA LYS A 27 -8.51 -0.29 16.54
C LYS A 27 -9.02 1.14 16.32
N LYS A 28 -10.13 1.32 15.58
CA LYS A 28 -10.77 2.61 15.28
C LYS A 28 -9.91 3.57 14.46
N TYR A 29 -9.01 3.05 13.64
CA TYR A 29 -8.31 3.85 12.64
C TYR A 29 -9.23 4.20 11.46
N GLN A 30 -8.98 5.35 10.84
CA GLN A 30 -9.41 5.57 9.46
C GLN A 30 -8.43 4.87 8.53
N VAL A 31 -8.91 3.84 7.83
CA VAL A 31 -8.08 3.03 6.94
C VAL A 31 -8.23 3.52 5.50
N TYR A 32 -7.10 3.82 4.90
CA TYR A 32 -6.94 4.17 3.50
C TYR A 32 -6.13 3.09 2.80
N GLY A 33 -6.42 2.84 1.54
CA GLY A 33 -5.61 1.98 0.70
C GLY A 33 -5.51 2.55 -0.69
N PHE A 34 -4.41 2.29 -1.37
CA PHE A 34 -4.40 2.49 -2.80
C PHE A 34 -4.23 1.17 -3.54
N VAL A 35 -4.89 1.09 -4.66
CA VAL A 35 -4.93 -0.07 -5.54
C VAL A 35 -4.64 0.35 -6.96
N ARG A 36 -4.15 -0.56 -7.80
CA ARG A 36 -4.04 -0.29 -9.23
C ARG A 36 -5.41 -0.04 -9.82
N ARG A 37 -5.49 0.83 -10.83
CA ARG A 37 -6.76 1.19 -11.50
C ARG A 37 -7.57 -0.03 -11.93
N VAL A 38 -6.91 -1.02 -12.51
CA VAL A 38 -7.53 -2.28 -12.93
C VAL A 38 -8.27 -3.03 -11.81
N ALA A 39 -7.89 -2.82 -10.56
CA ALA A 39 -8.58 -3.44 -9.43
C ALA A 39 -9.93 -2.77 -9.13
N LEU A 40 -10.11 -1.50 -9.49
CA LEU A 40 -11.38 -0.80 -9.37
C LEU A 40 -12.30 -1.06 -10.58
N GLU A 41 -11.74 -1.45 -11.71
CA GLU A 41 -12.49 -1.83 -12.90
C GLU A 41 -13.01 -3.28 -12.82
N ASP A 42 -12.31 -4.15 -12.08
CA ASP A 42 -12.67 -5.56 -11.87
C ASP A 42 -12.73 -5.89 -10.36
N GLU A 43 -13.63 -5.24 -9.66
CA GLU A 43 -13.79 -5.36 -8.20
C GLU A 43 -14.13 -6.78 -7.74
N ALA A 44 -14.91 -7.52 -8.52
CA ALA A 44 -15.38 -8.85 -8.15
C ALA A 44 -14.21 -9.83 -7.95
N HIS A 45 -13.19 -9.78 -8.81
CA HIS A 45 -12.04 -10.69 -8.75
C HIS A 45 -10.86 -10.10 -7.96
N ARG A 46 -10.76 -8.78 -7.85
CA ARG A 46 -9.56 -8.14 -7.28
C ARG A 46 -9.75 -7.57 -5.88
N LEU A 47 -10.99 -7.29 -5.48
CA LEU A 47 -11.29 -6.74 -4.15
C LEU A 47 -12.00 -7.74 -3.22
N TRP A 48 -12.08 -9.01 -3.58
CA TRP A 48 -12.86 -10.00 -2.84
C TRP A 48 -12.45 -10.15 -1.37
N ARG A 49 -11.14 -10.04 -1.07
CA ARG A 49 -10.64 -10.14 0.32
C ARG A 49 -11.10 -9.00 1.21
N ILE A 50 -11.34 -7.82 0.64
CA ILE A 50 -11.76 -6.63 1.38
C ILE A 50 -13.21 -6.25 1.13
N LYS A 51 -13.98 -7.08 0.40
CA LYS A 51 -15.36 -6.82 0.02
C LYS A 51 -16.24 -6.49 1.23
N HIS A 52 -16.11 -7.25 2.31
CA HIS A 52 -16.90 -7.11 3.54
C HIS A 52 -16.59 -5.85 4.35
N ILE A 53 -15.40 -5.26 4.16
CA ILE A 53 -15.00 -4.01 4.81
C ILE A 53 -14.96 -2.81 3.85
N LYS A 54 -15.28 -2.98 2.57
CA LYS A 54 -15.14 -1.95 1.54
C LYS A 54 -15.81 -0.62 1.91
N LYS A 55 -16.99 -0.68 2.53
CA LYS A 55 -17.72 0.52 2.97
C LYS A 55 -17.07 1.25 4.15
N LYS A 56 -16.15 0.60 4.86
CA LYS A 56 -15.48 1.14 6.06
C LYS A 56 -14.08 1.68 5.75
N ILE A 57 -13.56 1.43 4.55
CA ILE A 57 -12.24 1.84 4.10
C ILE A 57 -12.34 2.83 2.93
N LYS A 58 -11.30 3.61 2.72
CA LYS A 58 -11.23 4.57 1.60
C LYS A 58 -10.18 4.10 0.61
N LEU A 59 -10.62 3.70 -0.58
CA LEU A 59 -9.75 3.27 -1.66
C LEU A 59 -9.49 4.41 -2.66
N SER A 60 -8.27 4.49 -3.13
CA SER A 60 -7.85 5.42 -4.19
C SER A 60 -7.05 4.65 -5.25
N SER A 61 -7.12 5.09 -6.48
CA SER A 61 -6.28 4.55 -7.55
C SER A 61 -4.90 5.19 -7.52
N ALA A 62 -3.86 4.37 -7.50
CA ALA A 62 -2.46 4.80 -7.67
C ALA A 62 -1.61 3.67 -8.24
N SER A 63 -0.44 4.04 -8.76
CA SER A 63 0.60 3.12 -9.19
C SER A 63 1.88 3.37 -8.41
N LEU A 64 2.57 2.31 -7.98
CA LEU A 64 3.90 2.39 -7.39
C LEU A 64 4.96 2.91 -8.37
N GLU A 65 4.67 2.86 -9.66
CA GLU A 65 5.55 3.37 -10.72
C GLU A 65 5.35 4.88 -11.00
N SER A 66 4.43 5.52 -10.29
CA SER A 66 4.09 6.94 -10.48
C SER A 66 4.21 7.74 -9.18
N TYR A 67 5.31 8.49 -9.05
CA TYR A 67 5.48 9.42 -7.93
C TYR A 67 4.30 10.36 -7.75
N ALA A 68 3.82 10.97 -8.86
CA ALA A 68 2.72 11.93 -8.81
C ALA A 68 1.44 11.35 -8.20
N SER A 69 1.11 10.08 -8.52
CA SER A 69 -0.09 9.42 -7.97
C SER A 69 0.05 9.12 -6.48
N ILE A 70 1.25 8.70 -6.04
CA ILE A 70 1.57 8.45 -4.64
C ILE A 70 1.56 9.75 -3.84
N ALA A 71 2.27 10.77 -4.32
CA ALA A 71 2.36 12.08 -3.69
C ALA A 71 0.99 12.72 -3.47
N LYS A 72 0.12 12.66 -4.48
CA LYS A 72 -1.26 13.17 -4.40
C LYS A 72 -2.06 12.53 -3.27
N ILE A 73 -1.91 11.21 -3.07
CA ILE A 73 -2.62 10.50 -2.00
C ILE A 73 -2.04 10.86 -0.64
N ILE A 74 -0.72 10.85 -0.47
CA ILE A 74 -0.06 11.17 0.79
C ILE A 74 -0.34 12.61 1.20
N GLN A 75 -0.27 13.55 0.26
CA GLN A 75 -0.60 14.96 0.49
C GLN A 75 -2.06 15.15 0.94
N LYS A 76 -3.00 14.45 0.29
CA LYS A 76 -4.43 14.54 0.60
C LYS A 76 -4.78 13.88 1.93
N VAL A 77 -4.23 12.70 2.21
CA VAL A 77 -4.58 11.90 3.39
C VAL A 77 -3.82 12.38 4.62
N LYS A 78 -2.54 12.72 4.47
CA LYS A 78 -1.59 12.99 5.57
C LYS A 78 -1.71 11.91 6.65
N PRO A 79 -1.34 10.66 6.32
CA PRO A 79 -1.51 9.54 7.21
C PRO A 79 -0.58 9.65 8.42
N ASP A 80 -1.04 9.17 9.58
CA ASP A 80 -0.18 9.04 10.76
C ASP A 80 0.77 7.83 10.61
N GLU A 81 0.33 6.80 9.86
CA GLU A 81 1.09 5.57 9.62
C GLU A 81 0.90 5.09 8.18
N ILE A 82 1.99 4.64 7.54
CA ILE A 82 1.97 3.96 6.24
C ILE A 82 2.53 2.56 6.39
N TYR A 83 1.78 1.57 5.90
CA TYR A 83 2.17 0.16 5.84
C TYR A 83 2.38 -0.21 4.38
N HIS A 84 3.66 -0.36 3.99
CA HIS A 84 4.02 -0.67 2.62
C HIS A 84 4.19 -2.19 2.45
N LEU A 85 3.13 -2.83 1.95
CA LEU A 85 3.04 -4.28 1.72
C LEU A 85 2.94 -4.61 0.23
N ALA A 86 2.77 -3.61 -0.63
CA ALA A 86 2.69 -3.82 -2.06
C ALA A 86 4.08 -4.00 -2.65
N ALA A 87 4.23 -5.05 -3.43
CA ALA A 87 5.44 -5.35 -4.19
C ALA A 87 5.08 -6.23 -5.40
N GLN A 88 5.98 -6.33 -6.37
CA GLN A 88 6.00 -7.45 -7.30
C GLN A 88 6.66 -8.63 -6.57
N SER A 89 5.83 -9.58 -6.11
CA SER A 89 6.27 -10.69 -5.25
C SER A 89 6.26 -12.06 -5.92
N TYR A 90 5.82 -12.13 -7.19
CA TYR A 90 5.80 -13.38 -7.94
C TYR A 90 7.19 -13.63 -8.55
N VAL A 91 7.90 -14.61 -7.98
CA VAL A 91 9.32 -14.85 -8.26
C VAL A 91 9.58 -15.12 -9.75
N SER A 92 8.81 -16.00 -10.40
CA SER A 92 9.01 -16.31 -11.82
C SER A 92 8.88 -15.06 -12.70
N TYR A 93 7.88 -14.22 -12.45
CA TYR A 93 7.68 -12.99 -13.19
C TYR A 93 8.81 -11.97 -12.99
N SER A 94 9.49 -12.00 -11.85
CA SER A 94 10.62 -11.09 -11.57
C SER A 94 11.83 -11.35 -12.47
N PHE A 95 11.98 -12.56 -12.99
CA PHE A 95 13.00 -12.89 -13.99
C PHE A 95 12.56 -12.57 -15.42
N GLU A 96 11.24 -12.62 -15.70
CA GLU A 96 10.71 -12.32 -17.03
C GLU A 96 10.61 -10.81 -17.28
N ASP A 97 10.34 -10.02 -16.24
CA ASP A 97 10.23 -8.56 -16.30
C ASP A 97 10.97 -7.92 -15.13
N GLU A 98 12.30 -7.92 -15.23
CA GLU A 98 13.20 -7.35 -14.20
C GLU A 98 13.02 -5.84 -14.05
N PHE A 99 12.81 -5.12 -15.15
CA PHE A 99 12.66 -3.66 -15.13
C PHE A 99 11.40 -3.22 -14.38
N SER A 100 10.26 -3.86 -14.66
CA SER A 100 9.02 -3.58 -13.93
C SER A 100 9.14 -3.96 -12.44
N THR A 101 9.82 -5.07 -12.15
CA THR A 101 10.07 -5.53 -10.79
C THR A 101 10.93 -4.54 -10.02
N LEU A 102 12.05 -4.08 -10.59
CA LEU A 102 12.92 -3.06 -10.00
C LEU A 102 12.17 -1.74 -9.81
N ASN A 103 11.45 -1.29 -10.83
CA ASN A 103 10.72 -0.04 -10.78
C ASN A 103 9.63 -0.07 -9.69
N THR A 104 8.86 -1.14 -9.62
CA THR A 104 7.81 -1.29 -8.61
C THR A 104 8.39 -1.40 -7.21
N ASN A 105 9.39 -2.25 -6.98
CA ASN A 105 9.88 -2.57 -5.64
C ASN A 105 10.85 -1.51 -5.10
N ILE A 106 11.78 -1.02 -5.92
CA ILE A 106 12.79 -0.03 -5.49
C ILE A 106 12.22 1.38 -5.61
N ASN A 107 11.84 1.79 -6.82
CA ASN A 107 11.39 3.14 -7.06
C ASN A 107 10.06 3.44 -6.35
N GLY A 108 9.13 2.46 -6.31
CA GLY A 108 7.87 2.61 -5.59
C GLY A 108 8.09 2.90 -4.10
N THR A 109 9.00 2.19 -3.44
CA THR A 109 9.38 2.44 -2.06
C THR A 109 10.03 3.82 -1.90
N HIS A 110 10.96 4.17 -2.81
CA HIS A 110 11.62 5.48 -2.81
C HIS A 110 10.60 6.62 -2.99
N TYR A 111 9.64 6.46 -3.89
CA TYR A 111 8.59 7.47 -4.13
C TYR A 111 7.72 7.69 -2.89
N ILE A 112 7.37 6.64 -2.15
CA ILE A 112 6.61 6.77 -0.90
C ILE A 112 7.42 7.55 0.13
N LEU A 113 8.70 7.20 0.33
CA LEU A 113 9.58 7.88 1.29
C LEU A 113 9.79 9.35 0.92
N SER A 114 9.97 9.66 -0.35
CA SER A 114 10.09 11.03 -0.85
C SER A 114 8.81 11.85 -0.61
N ALA A 115 7.65 11.26 -0.88
CA ALA A 115 6.36 11.90 -0.64
C ALA A 115 6.08 12.10 0.86
N ILE A 116 6.48 11.15 1.71
CA ILE A 116 6.40 11.32 3.18
C ILE A 116 7.25 12.52 3.62
N LYS A 117 8.51 12.57 3.17
CA LYS A 117 9.44 13.66 3.52
C LYS A 117 8.86 15.02 3.13
N GLU A 118 8.25 15.12 1.96
CA GLU A 118 7.75 16.38 1.42
C GLU A 118 6.40 16.80 2.04
N PHE A 119 5.44 15.88 2.13
CA PHE A 119 4.05 16.23 2.44
C PHE A 119 3.56 15.81 3.83
N SER A 120 4.22 14.84 4.47
CA SER A 120 3.76 14.29 5.75
C SER A 120 4.92 13.78 6.62
N PRO A 121 5.90 14.63 6.99
CA PRO A 121 7.17 14.20 7.58
C PRO A 121 7.04 13.56 8.98
N LYS A 122 5.87 13.63 9.60
CA LYS A 122 5.58 12.96 10.88
C LYS A 122 5.01 11.55 10.72
N THR A 123 4.75 11.12 9.49
CA THR A 123 4.22 9.78 9.20
C THR A 123 5.23 8.70 9.59
N LYS A 124 4.78 7.71 10.36
CA LYS A 124 5.56 6.49 10.62
C LYS A 124 5.44 5.56 9.43
N PHE A 125 6.56 5.01 9.00
CA PHE A 125 6.63 4.14 7.83
C PHE A 125 7.05 2.72 8.22
N TYR A 126 6.25 1.73 7.85
CA TYR A 126 6.57 0.32 7.94
C TYR A 126 6.79 -0.25 6.53
N PHE A 127 7.91 -0.93 6.34
CA PHE A 127 8.28 -1.62 5.10
C PHE A 127 8.35 -3.11 5.35
N ALA A 128 7.53 -3.91 4.66
CA ALA A 128 7.50 -5.36 4.85
C ALA A 128 8.77 -6.06 4.34
N ALA A 129 9.43 -5.46 3.35
CA ALA A 129 10.61 -6.03 2.68
C ALA A 129 10.33 -7.39 2.00
N SER A 130 11.30 -8.27 1.95
CA SER A 130 11.18 -9.58 1.33
C SER A 130 11.88 -10.64 2.18
N SER A 131 11.28 -11.83 2.28
CA SER A 131 11.91 -13.00 2.89
C SER A 131 13.16 -13.45 2.13
N GLU A 132 13.21 -13.19 0.82
CA GLU A 132 14.34 -13.56 -0.05
C GLU A 132 15.65 -12.88 0.34
N MET A 133 15.61 -11.80 1.13
CA MET A 133 16.81 -11.13 1.64
C MET A 133 17.66 -12.01 2.57
N PHE A 134 17.08 -13.09 3.11
CA PHE A 134 17.78 -14.01 4.02
C PHE A 134 18.46 -15.17 3.28
N GLY A 135 18.26 -15.30 1.96
CA GLY A 135 18.85 -16.35 1.13
C GLY A 135 18.31 -17.75 1.41
N LYS A 136 19.15 -18.75 1.20
CA LYS A 136 18.81 -20.14 1.54
C LYS A 136 18.94 -20.32 3.04
N VAL A 137 17.86 -20.65 3.70
CA VAL A 137 17.76 -20.98 5.13
C VAL A 137 17.44 -22.46 5.30
#